data_d25744851215eae26b61df5e01595f34
#
_entry.id   d25744851215eae26b61df5e01595f34
#
_cell.length_a   1.000
_cell.length_b   1.000
_cell.length_c   1.000
_cell.angle_alpha   90.00
_cell.angle_beta   90.00
_cell.angle_gamma   90.00
#
_symmetry.space_group_name_H-M   'P 1'
#
loop_
_entity.id
_entity.type
_entity.pdbx_description
1 polymer ?
#
loop_
_entity_poly.entity_id
_entity_poly.type
_entity_poly.pdbx_seq_one_letter_code
_entity_poly.pdbx_strand_id
1 'polypeptide(L)'
;LFWALKGGGGGSFGVVTRLTLRTHALPEFFGAVFGEITAASNEAWRALVARFVDFYSTSLFNAHWGETVSLKDGKTLKLSMVFQGLDQAQAQAAWAPFFAWVRERKEYSFAEPAVMAIPARHFWNPQFFQKHAPGLTTMDARPGASPDHHFWTGDGEQAGWFIHGYQSAWLPSGLLAPQQQALLVDALCAAAAQWDVALHFNKGIAGAPKAALDATRDTAMNPAVLDAFALAIIAGGGGPAFPGMPGATVDEERARRSATRIRSAMDALLKAAPNAGAYLSESDYFQPRWQDAYWGGNYARLARIKAAVDPGGLFFVHHGVGSEDWSADGFTRVKPG
;
A
#
# COMPACT_ATOMS: atom_id res chain seq x y z
N LEU A 1 12.74 24.23 2.08
CA LEU A 1 12.20 23.50 0.92
C LEU A 1 12.59 22.02 0.93
N PHE A 2 13.88 21.67 1.05
CA PHE A 2 14.35 20.26 0.96
C PHE A 2 13.60 19.31 1.92
N TRP A 3 13.31 19.72 3.14
CA TRP A 3 12.49 18.95 4.08
C TRP A 3 11.09 18.69 3.53
N ALA A 4 10.44 19.71 2.94
CA ALA A 4 9.09 19.58 2.36
C ALA A 4 9.05 18.59 1.18
N LEU A 5 10.11 18.51 0.38
CA LEU A 5 10.20 17.56 -0.73
C LEU A 5 10.30 16.09 -0.26
N LYS A 6 10.66 15.85 1.01
CA LYS A 6 10.70 14.51 1.62
C LYS A 6 9.34 14.12 2.23
N GLY A 7 8.26 14.15 1.46
CA GLY A 7 6.94 13.70 1.90
C GLY A 7 5.83 14.74 1.86
N GLY A 8 6.10 15.97 1.42
CA GLY A 8 5.10 17.03 1.33
C GLY A 8 4.16 16.94 0.12
N GLY A 9 4.27 15.89 -0.68
CA GLY A 9 3.40 15.65 -1.83
C GLY A 9 3.99 16.12 -3.16
N GLY A 10 3.78 15.28 -4.19
CA GLY A 10 4.14 15.62 -5.57
C GLY A 10 3.32 16.78 -6.10
N GLY A 11 3.90 17.57 -7.02
CA GLY A 11 3.18 18.69 -7.66
C GLY A 11 2.95 19.92 -6.79
N SER A 12 3.42 19.96 -5.53
CA SER A 12 3.06 21.02 -4.57
C SER A 12 4.08 22.16 -4.49
N PHE A 13 5.35 21.96 -4.83
CA PHE A 13 6.41 22.93 -4.49
C PHE A 13 7.27 23.38 -5.67
N GLY A 14 7.28 22.66 -6.78
CA GLY A 14 8.13 22.97 -7.92
C GLY A 14 8.38 21.77 -8.84
N VAL A 15 9.14 22.02 -9.91
CA VAL A 15 9.60 21.00 -10.85
C VAL A 15 10.97 20.48 -10.41
N VAL A 16 11.09 19.19 -10.17
CA VAL A 16 12.36 18.54 -9.84
C VAL A 16 13.13 18.24 -11.14
N THR A 17 14.24 18.93 -11.37
CA THR A 17 15.08 18.76 -12.57
C THR A 17 16.29 17.86 -12.34
N ARG A 18 16.69 17.66 -11.09
CA ARG A 18 17.80 16.76 -10.71
C ARG A 18 17.54 16.15 -9.36
N LEU A 19 17.78 14.86 -9.26
CA LEU A 19 17.70 14.09 -8.01
C LEU A 19 19.03 13.35 -7.79
N THR A 20 19.59 13.46 -6.59
CA THR A 20 20.73 12.66 -6.15
C THR A 20 20.29 11.78 -4.98
N LEU A 21 20.42 10.47 -5.15
CA LEU A 21 20.03 9.47 -4.16
C LEU A 21 21.26 8.79 -3.58
N ARG A 22 21.19 8.45 -2.29
CA ARG A 22 22.15 7.53 -1.69
C ARG A 22 21.76 6.11 -2.07
N THR A 23 22.70 5.32 -2.53
CA THR A 23 22.52 3.89 -2.73
C THR A 23 22.75 3.14 -1.43
N HIS A 24 22.15 1.95 -1.32
CA HIS A 24 22.37 1.02 -0.23
C HIS A 24 22.99 -0.27 -0.76
N ALA A 25 23.60 -1.05 0.13
CA ALA A 25 24.09 -2.37 -0.23
C ALA A 25 22.90 -3.24 -0.70
N LEU A 26 23.08 -3.92 -1.82
CA LEU A 26 22.08 -4.87 -2.31
C LEU A 26 22.03 -6.07 -1.34
N PRO A 27 20.87 -6.49 -0.85
CA PRO A 27 20.76 -7.73 -0.08
C PRO A 27 21.16 -8.93 -0.95
N GLU A 28 21.52 -10.04 -0.34
CA GLU A 28 21.94 -11.24 -1.07
C GLU A 28 20.78 -11.85 -1.88
N PHE A 29 19.58 -11.88 -1.27
CA PHE A 29 18.38 -12.44 -1.87
C PHE A 29 17.20 -11.46 -1.81
N PHE A 30 16.36 -11.51 -2.83
CA PHE A 30 14.97 -11.11 -2.82
C PHE A 30 14.10 -12.34 -3.03
N GLY A 31 12.89 -12.32 -2.47
CA GLY A 31 11.97 -13.42 -2.66
C GLY A 31 10.53 -13.03 -2.42
N ALA A 32 9.65 -14.01 -2.60
CA ALA A 32 8.23 -13.83 -2.39
C ALA A 32 7.56 -15.10 -1.86
N VAL A 33 6.43 -14.89 -1.17
CA VAL A 33 5.51 -15.94 -0.71
C VAL A 33 4.15 -15.68 -1.33
N PHE A 34 3.66 -16.62 -2.12
CA PHE A 34 2.34 -16.56 -2.74
C PHE A 34 1.48 -17.72 -2.27
N GLY A 35 0.21 -17.44 -2.02
CA GLY A 35 -0.77 -18.46 -1.65
C GLY A 35 -2.14 -17.86 -1.41
N GLU A 36 -3.16 -18.73 -1.46
CA GLU A 36 -4.53 -18.38 -1.13
C GLU A 36 -5.10 -19.43 -0.20
N ILE A 37 -5.74 -18.98 0.89
CA ILE A 37 -6.35 -19.82 1.91
C ILE A 37 -7.79 -19.38 2.07
N THR A 38 -8.74 -20.27 1.75
CA THR A 38 -10.17 -19.99 1.85
C THR A 38 -10.77 -20.73 3.04
N ALA A 39 -11.51 -20.02 3.90
CA ALA A 39 -12.18 -20.57 5.05
C ALA A 39 -13.63 -20.96 4.72
N ALA A 40 -14.09 -22.10 5.23
CA ALA A 40 -15.42 -22.65 4.96
C ALA A 40 -16.56 -21.96 5.71
N SER A 41 -16.28 -21.27 6.81
CA SER A 41 -17.28 -20.57 7.65
C SER A 41 -16.77 -19.22 8.16
N ASN A 42 -17.64 -18.42 8.76
CA ASN A 42 -17.27 -17.17 9.41
C ASN A 42 -16.37 -17.40 10.64
N GLU A 43 -16.61 -18.46 11.40
CA GLU A 43 -15.79 -18.84 12.55
C GLU A 43 -14.37 -19.22 12.10
N ALA A 44 -14.27 -20.05 11.07
CA ALA A 44 -12.98 -20.44 10.47
C ALA A 44 -12.27 -19.23 9.88
N TRP A 45 -13.00 -18.33 9.21
CA TRP A 45 -12.44 -17.08 8.68
C TRP A 45 -11.83 -16.21 9.79
N ARG A 46 -12.59 -15.95 10.85
CA ARG A 46 -12.09 -15.19 11.99
C ARG A 46 -10.87 -15.87 12.64
N ALA A 47 -10.88 -17.18 12.77
CA ALA A 47 -9.74 -17.94 13.31
C ALA A 47 -8.50 -17.85 12.40
N LEU A 48 -8.67 -17.87 11.07
CA LEU A 48 -7.57 -17.69 10.10
C LEU A 48 -6.96 -16.30 10.21
N VAL A 49 -7.79 -15.25 10.25
CA VAL A 49 -7.32 -13.86 10.39
C VAL A 49 -6.61 -13.67 11.73
N ALA A 50 -7.15 -14.21 12.82
CA ALA A 50 -6.51 -14.16 14.14
C ALA A 50 -5.15 -14.87 14.14
N ARG A 51 -5.09 -16.07 13.55
CA ARG A 51 -3.82 -16.80 13.44
C ARG A 51 -2.80 -16.07 12.59
N PHE A 52 -3.23 -15.41 11.50
CA PHE A 52 -2.32 -14.61 10.68
C PHE A 52 -1.81 -13.39 11.43
N VAL A 53 -2.65 -12.65 12.13
CA VAL A 53 -2.26 -11.47 12.93
C VAL A 53 -1.24 -11.86 14.02
N ASP A 54 -1.50 -12.94 14.76
CA ASP A 54 -0.57 -13.46 15.76
C ASP A 54 0.77 -13.89 15.13
N PHE A 55 0.71 -14.65 14.04
CA PHE A 55 1.90 -15.09 13.29
C PHE A 55 2.70 -13.90 12.74
N TYR A 56 2.04 -12.91 12.14
CA TYR A 56 2.71 -11.71 11.68
C TYR A 56 3.43 -11.00 12.83
N SER A 57 2.74 -10.78 13.94
CA SER A 57 3.29 -10.06 15.09
C SER A 57 4.51 -10.73 15.70
N THR A 58 4.56 -12.06 15.69
CA THR A 58 5.62 -12.86 16.34
C THR A 58 6.75 -13.26 15.41
N SER A 59 6.49 -13.38 14.11
CA SER A 59 7.44 -13.97 13.16
C SER A 59 7.82 -13.06 11.99
N LEU A 60 6.92 -12.19 11.54
CA LEU A 60 7.11 -11.39 10.33
C LEU A 60 7.27 -9.89 10.58
N PHE A 61 7.04 -9.40 11.80
CA PHE A 61 7.17 -7.99 12.15
C PHE A 61 8.63 -7.59 12.31
N ASN A 62 9.35 -7.53 11.20
CA ASN A 62 10.79 -7.21 11.14
C ASN A 62 11.17 -6.66 9.75
N ALA A 63 12.45 -6.37 9.53
CA ALA A 63 12.96 -5.73 8.32
C ALA A 63 13.01 -6.64 7.08
N HIS A 64 12.67 -7.92 7.18
CA HIS A 64 12.73 -8.85 6.06
C HIS A 64 11.47 -8.84 5.20
N TRP A 65 10.29 -8.64 5.78
CA TRP A 65 9.00 -8.89 5.15
C TRP A 65 8.26 -7.62 4.76
N GLY A 66 7.62 -7.66 3.59
CA GLY A 66 6.86 -6.53 3.06
C GLY A 66 5.77 -6.95 2.08
N GLU A 67 5.21 -5.98 1.38
CA GLU A 67 4.09 -6.08 0.44
C GLU A 67 2.85 -6.71 1.05
N THR A 68 2.03 -7.43 0.25
CA THR A 68 0.62 -7.48 0.57
C THR A 68 0.15 -8.82 1.13
N VAL A 69 -0.75 -8.70 2.10
CA VAL A 69 -1.76 -9.71 2.37
C VAL A 69 -3.14 -9.10 2.18
N SER A 70 -3.98 -9.75 1.38
CA SER A 70 -5.34 -9.27 1.12
C SER A 70 -6.37 -10.18 1.79
N LEU A 71 -7.29 -9.55 2.50
CA LEU A 71 -8.50 -10.17 3.02
C LEU A 71 -9.60 -9.96 1.97
N LYS A 72 -9.92 -11.03 1.24
CA LYS A 72 -10.85 -10.98 0.11
C LYS A 72 -12.29 -11.27 0.52
N ASP A 73 -13.24 -10.68 -0.21
CA ASP A 73 -14.62 -11.13 -0.19
C ASP A 73 -14.67 -12.64 -0.50
N GLY A 74 -15.54 -13.40 0.19
CA GLY A 74 -15.54 -14.87 0.08
C GLY A 74 -14.63 -15.58 1.10
N LYS A 75 -14.10 -14.87 2.12
CA LYS A 75 -13.30 -15.44 3.22
C LYS A 75 -11.98 -16.05 2.76
N THR A 76 -11.31 -15.38 1.83
CA THR A 76 -10.01 -15.80 1.32
C THR A 76 -8.90 -14.86 1.80
N LEU A 77 -7.89 -15.43 2.43
CA LEU A 77 -6.63 -14.75 2.75
C LEU A 77 -5.67 -15.00 1.60
N LYS A 78 -5.36 -13.95 0.84
CA LYS A 78 -4.40 -13.99 -0.26
C LYS A 78 -3.05 -13.44 0.19
N LEU A 79 -2.03 -14.26 0.03
CA LEU A 79 -0.64 -13.93 0.34
C LEU A 79 0.08 -13.51 -0.95
N SER A 80 0.70 -12.35 -0.93
CA SER A 80 1.60 -11.82 -1.97
C SER A 80 2.73 -11.05 -1.30
N MET A 81 3.32 -11.64 -0.26
CA MET A 81 4.37 -11.01 0.53
C MET A 81 5.73 -11.16 -0.16
N VAL A 82 6.50 -10.08 -0.14
CA VAL A 82 7.90 -10.11 -0.57
C VAL A 82 8.84 -10.12 0.64
N PHE A 83 10.06 -10.57 0.43
CA PHE A 83 11.09 -10.52 1.46
C PHE A 83 12.47 -10.20 0.89
N GLN A 84 13.36 -9.77 1.78
CA GLN A 84 14.77 -9.49 1.46
C GLN A 84 15.71 -10.13 2.47
N GLY A 85 16.92 -10.46 2.01
CA GLY A 85 18.03 -10.89 2.86
C GLY A 85 17.86 -12.29 3.47
N LEU A 86 16.88 -13.07 3.05
CA LEU A 86 16.68 -14.46 3.43
C LEU A 86 16.86 -15.34 2.21
N ASP A 87 17.50 -16.49 2.35
CA ASP A 87 17.48 -17.53 1.35
C ASP A 87 16.13 -18.30 1.36
N GLN A 88 15.96 -19.21 0.41
CA GLN A 88 14.70 -19.95 0.29
C GLN A 88 14.41 -20.85 1.51
N ALA A 89 15.42 -21.49 2.06
CA ALA A 89 15.24 -22.37 3.22
C ALA A 89 14.86 -21.57 4.48
N GLN A 90 15.48 -20.41 4.70
CA GLN A 90 15.16 -19.50 5.78
C GLN A 90 13.72 -18.96 5.65
N ALA A 91 13.33 -18.54 4.45
CA ALA A 91 11.97 -18.06 4.20
C ALA A 91 10.92 -19.18 4.40
N GLN A 92 11.18 -20.39 3.90
CA GLN A 92 10.33 -21.57 4.14
C GLN A 92 10.20 -21.89 5.62
N ALA A 93 11.32 -21.89 6.36
CA ALA A 93 11.33 -22.14 7.80
C ALA A 93 10.52 -21.12 8.59
N ALA A 94 10.58 -19.82 8.21
CA ALA A 94 9.78 -18.78 8.84
C ALA A 94 8.27 -19.02 8.69
N TRP A 95 7.81 -19.46 7.53
CA TRP A 95 6.39 -19.70 7.24
C TRP A 95 5.88 -21.09 7.64
N ALA A 96 6.76 -22.04 7.86
CA ALA A 96 6.39 -23.43 8.16
C ALA A 96 5.37 -23.58 9.31
N PRO A 97 5.48 -22.84 10.45
CA PRO A 97 4.52 -22.97 11.54
C PRO A 97 3.09 -22.50 11.16
N PHE A 98 2.98 -21.48 10.31
CA PHE A 98 1.69 -20.99 9.84
C PHE A 98 1.04 -21.98 8.87
N PHE A 99 1.78 -22.46 7.89
CA PHE A 99 1.25 -23.43 6.92
C PHE A 99 0.96 -24.80 7.55
N ALA A 100 1.74 -25.23 8.54
CA ALA A 100 1.44 -26.45 9.30
C ALA A 100 0.10 -26.31 10.02
N TRP A 101 -0.14 -25.18 10.68
CA TRP A 101 -1.41 -24.89 11.35
C TRP A 101 -2.61 -24.93 10.39
N VAL A 102 -2.45 -24.41 9.15
CA VAL A 102 -3.49 -24.47 8.11
C VAL A 102 -3.75 -25.91 7.67
N ARG A 103 -2.70 -26.69 7.38
CA ARG A 103 -2.80 -28.09 6.88
C ARG A 103 -3.51 -29.03 7.83
N GLU A 104 -3.38 -28.80 9.13
CA GLU A 104 -4.00 -29.65 10.16
C GLU A 104 -5.52 -29.46 10.25
N ARG A 105 -6.11 -28.51 9.52
CA ARG A 105 -7.50 -28.07 9.68
C ARG A 105 -8.28 -28.23 8.39
N LYS A 106 -9.35 -29.03 8.45
CA LYS A 106 -10.19 -29.36 7.29
C LYS A 106 -11.11 -28.23 6.85
N GLU A 107 -11.29 -27.23 7.70
CA GLU A 107 -12.08 -26.04 7.41
C GLU A 107 -11.39 -25.04 6.46
N TYR A 108 -10.14 -25.29 6.08
CA TYR A 108 -9.41 -24.48 5.11
C TYR A 108 -9.15 -25.22 3.81
N SER A 109 -9.42 -24.55 2.70
CA SER A 109 -9.02 -24.97 1.36
C SER A 109 -7.86 -24.12 0.88
N PHE A 110 -6.76 -24.73 0.46
CA PHE A 110 -5.61 -24.02 -0.08
C PHE A 110 -4.79 -24.93 -0.99
N ALA A 111 -4.14 -24.32 -1.98
CA ALA A 111 -3.06 -24.98 -2.73
C ALA A 111 -1.72 -24.79 -2.00
N GLU A 112 -0.75 -25.64 -2.24
CA GLU A 112 0.57 -25.51 -1.64
C GLU A 112 1.17 -24.12 -1.97
N PRO A 113 1.55 -23.31 -0.97
CA PRO A 113 2.04 -21.99 -1.19
C PRO A 113 3.42 -22.01 -1.86
N ALA A 114 3.65 -21.08 -2.78
CA ALA A 114 4.95 -20.88 -3.39
C ALA A 114 5.82 -19.98 -2.52
N VAL A 115 6.97 -20.47 -2.08
CA VAL A 115 8.03 -19.67 -1.43
C VAL A 115 9.24 -19.69 -2.35
N MET A 116 9.65 -18.55 -2.86
CA MET A 116 10.72 -18.40 -3.84
C MET A 116 11.73 -17.37 -3.39
N ALA A 117 13.01 -17.66 -3.55
CA ALA A 117 14.10 -16.71 -3.39
C ALA A 117 15.00 -16.70 -4.63
N ILE A 118 15.44 -15.54 -5.04
CA ILE A 118 16.41 -15.35 -6.12
C ILE A 118 17.57 -14.49 -5.64
N PRO A 119 18.80 -14.68 -6.17
CA PRO A 119 19.87 -13.73 -5.90
C PRO A 119 19.45 -12.33 -6.35
N ALA A 120 19.49 -11.36 -5.44
CA ALA A 120 18.93 -10.02 -5.65
C ALA A 120 19.49 -9.31 -6.88
N ARG A 121 20.72 -9.62 -7.28
CA ARG A 121 21.36 -9.09 -8.52
C ARG A 121 20.58 -9.40 -9.81
N HIS A 122 19.67 -10.37 -9.80
CA HIS A 122 18.85 -10.74 -10.95
C HIS A 122 17.48 -10.08 -10.97
N PHE A 123 17.11 -9.35 -9.93
CA PHE A 123 15.75 -8.80 -9.79
C PHE A 123 15.36 -7.85 -10.94
N TRP A 124 16.33 -7.16 -11.54
CA TRP A 124 16.11 -6.29 -12.71
C TRP A 124 16.64 -6.88 -14.01
N ASN A 125 16.84 -8.20 -14.08
CA ASN A 125 17.30 -8.88 -15.28
C ASN A 125 16.13 -9.58 -16.00
N PRO A 126 15.59 -9.01 -17.11
CA PRO A 126 14.45 -9.58 -17.83
C PRO A 126 14.75 -10.96 -18.42
N GLN A 127 15.97 -11.19 -18.88
CA GLN A 127 16.38 -12.49 -19.46
C GLN A 127 16.36 -13.57 -18.40
N PHE A 128 16.72 -13.25 -17.15
CA PHE A 128 16.63 -14.15 -16.03
C PHE A 128 15.16 -14.57 -15.80
N PHE A 129 14.23 -13.61 -15.76
CA PHE A 129 12.81 -13.91 -15.54
C PHE A 129 12.18 -14.66 -16.71
N GLN A 130 12.51 -14.30 -17.96
CA GLN A 130 12.03 -15.02 -19.12
C GLN A 130 12.43 -16.50 -19.08
N LYS A 131 13.63 -16.81 -18.56
CA LYS A 131 14.14 -18.18 -18.45
C LYS A 131 13.56 -18.94 -17.25
N HIS A 132 13.43 -18.29 -16.08
CA HIS A 132 13.17 -18.96 -14.80
C HIS A 132 11.75 -18.78 -14.27
N ALA A 133 11.05 -17.72 -14.70
CA ALA A 133 9.68 -17.38 -14.31
C ALA A 133 8.94 -16.67 -15.46
N PRO A 134 8.74 -17.37 -16.60
CA PRO A 134 8.08 -16.79 -17.77
C PRO A 134 6.67 -16.30 -17.38
N GLY A 135 6.33 -15.11 -17.84
CA GLY A 135 5.04 -14.45 -17.53
C GLY A 135 5.08 -13.45 -16.38
N LEU A 136 6.14 -13.39 -15.57
CA LEU A 136 6.28 -12.32 -14.57
C LEU A 136 6.68 -10.99 -15.19
N THR A 137 7.40 -11.01 -16.30
CA THR A 137 7.80 -9.79 -17.04
C THR A 137 7.33 -9.87 -18.49
N THR A 138 6.93 -8.71 -19.02
CA THR A 138 6.55 -8.52 -20.42
C THR A 138 7.56 -7.60 -21.09
N MET A 139 8.06 -8.00 -22.26
CA MET A 139 8.95 -7.15 -23.07
C MET A 139 8.12 -6.06 -23.78
N ASP A 140 8.70 -4.89 -23.90
CA ASP A 140 8.10 -3.80 -24.67
C ASP A 140 8.21 -4.11 -26.18
N ALA A 141 7.09 -4.48 -26.77
CA ALA A 141 7.00 -4.82 -28.20
C ALA A 141 6.70 -3.60 -29.11
N ARG A 142 6.71 -2.38 -28.57
CA ARG A 142 6.45 -1.17 -29.39
C ARG A 142 7.58 -0.90 -30.37
N PRO A 143 7.29 -0.41 -31.58
CA PRO A 143 8.32 -0.05 -32.54
C PRO A 143 9.32 0.96 -31.95
N GLY A 144 10.62 0.63 -32.00
CA GLY A 144 11.70 1.48 -31.48
C GLY A 144 12.00 1.32 -29.99
N ALA A 145 11.31 0.43 -29.28
CA ALA A 145 11.65 0.10 -27.90
C ALA A 145 13.05 -0.55 -27.82
N SER A 146 13.77 -0.27 -26.72
CA SER A 146 15.03 -0.96 -26.45
C SER A 146 14.77 -2.46 -26.23
N PRO A 147 15.67 -3.36 -26.73
CA PRO A 147 15.55 -4.79 -26.50
C PRO A 147 15.61 -5.19 -25.02
N ASP A 148 16.09 -4.31 -24.15
CA ASP A 148 16.12 -4.53 -22.70
C ASP A 148 14.94 -3.89 -21.96
N HIS A 149 14.05 -3.18 -22.69
CA HIS A 149 12.90 -2.54 -22.07
C HIS A 149 11.81 -3.56 -21.75
N HIS A 150 11.48 -3.66 -20.48
CA HIS A 150 10.48 -4.57 -19.96
C HIS A 150 9.73 -3.95 -18.77
N PHE A 151 8.63 -4.54 -18.41
CA PHE A 151 7.83 -4.18 -17.23
C PHE A 151 7.27 -5.44 -16.56
N TRP A 152 6.89 -5.31 -15.30
CA TRP A 152 6.15 -6.38 -14.61
C TRP A 152 4.78 -6.54 -15.28
N THR A 153 4.41 -7.76 -15.60
CA THR A 153 3.17 -8.05 -16.35
C THR A 153 1.93 -7.45 -15.65
N GLY A 154 1.90 -7.45 -14.31
CA GLY A 154 0.82 -6.86 -13.53
C GLY A 154 0.72 -5.33 -13.58
N ASP A 155 1.75 -4.62 -14.05
CA ASP A 155 1.73 -3.15 -14.12
C ASP A 155 1.08 -2.63 -15.41
N GLY A 156 1.01 -3.46 -16.45
CA GLY A 156 0.55 -3.05 -17.78
C GLY A 156 -0.94 -2.67 -17.85
N GLU A 157 -1.75 -3.12 -16.91
CA GLU A 157 -3.21 -2.94 -16.93
C GLU A 157 -3.70 -1.75 -16.09
N GLN A 158 -2.80 -1.02 -15.42
CA GLN A 158 -3.18 0.04 -14.48
C GLN A 158 -3.48 1.38 -15.16
N ALA A 159 -3.02 1.59 -16.38
CA ALA A 159 -3.20 2.86 -17.08
C ALA A 159 -4.67 3.09 -17.49
N GLY A 160 -5.21 4.25 -17.12
CA GLY A 160 -6.55 4.66 -17.53
C GLY A 160 -7.71 4.05 -16.73
N TRP A 161 -7.44 3.37 -15.63
CA TRP A 161 -8.50 2.82 -14.77
C TRP A 161 -9.46 3.89 -14.29
N PHE A 162 -10.75 3.53 -14.25
CA PHE A 162 -11.80 4.33 -13.64
C PHE A 162 -11.93 3.96 -12.16
N ILE A 163 -11.37 4.80 -11.28
CA ILE A 163 -11.36 4.56 -9.83
C ILE A 163 -12.75 4.79 -9.27
N HIS A 164 -13.32 3.79 -8.60
CA HIS A 164 -14.59 3.87 -7.88
C HIS A 164 -14.41 4.49 -6.50
N GLY A 165 -13.35 4.15 -5.80
CA GLY A 165 -12.93 4.67 -4.51
C GLY A 165 -11.54 4.15 -4.17
N TYR A 166 -10.80 4.93 -3.41
CA TYR A 166 -9.45 4.57 -2.97
C TYR A 166 -9.20 5.18 -1.59
N GLN A 167 -9.16 4.35 -0.57
CA GLN A 167 -8.95 4.80 0.81
C GLN A 167 -7.77 4.07 1.44
N SER A 168 -7.02 4.77 2.28
CA SER A 168 -5.90 4.18 3.01
C SER A 168 -5.88 4.62 4.47
N ALA A 169 -5.27 3.81 5.33
CA ALA A 169 -5.11 4.09 6.76
C ALA A 169 -3.81 3.50 7.30
N TRP A 170 -3.04 4.30 8.05
CA TRP A 170 -1.87 3.85 8.79
C TRP A 170 -2.31 3.06 10.03
N LEU A 171 -2.02 1.75 10.08
CA LEU A 171 -2.38 0.91 11.23
C LEU A 171 -1.26 0.90 12.26
N PRO A 172 -1.50 1.44 13.47
CA PRO A 172 -0.46 1.55 14.49
C PRO A 172 -0.02 0.19 15.03
N SER A 173 1.27 0.04 15.29
CA SER A 173 1.88 -1.21 15.77
C SER A 173 1.33 -1.68 17.11
N GLY A 174 0.80 -0.79 17.93
CA GLY A 174 0.10 -1.13 19.17
C GLY A 174 -1.07 -2.11 18.99
N LEU A 175 -1.67 -2.18 17.80
CA LEU A 175 -2.72 -3.16 17.47
C LEU A 175 -2.21 -4.60 17.39
N LEU A 176 -0.89 -4.81 17.25
CA LEU A 176 -0.25 -6.12 17.27
C LEU A 176 -0.02 -6.65 18.68
N ALA A 177 -0.20 -5.81 19.72
CA ALA A 177 -0.08 -6.26 21.10
C ALA A 177 -1.17 -7.30 21.44
N PRO A 178 -0.87 -8.37 22.20
CA PRO A 178 -1.80 -9.48 22.43
C PRO A 178 -3.20 -9.05 22.90
N GLN A 179 -3.27 -8.01 23.73
CA GLN A 179 -4.54 -7.46 24.24
C GLN A 179 -5.34 -6.65 23.21
N GLN A 180 -4.72 -6.26 22.08
CA GLN A 180 -5.38 -5.48 21.03
C GLN A 180 -5.66 -6.31 19.76
N GLN A 181 -5.06 -7.49 19.64
CA GLN A 181 -5.22 -8.30 18.42
C GLN A 181 -6.68 -8.67 18.14
N ALA A 182 -7.47 -8.96 19.18
CA ALA A 182 -8.89 -9.28 19.00
C ALA A 182 -9.67 -8.11 18.36
N LEU A 183 -9.39 -6.88 18.77
CA LEU A 183 -9.99 -5.67 18.20
C LEU A 183 -9.59 -5.50 16.72
N LEU A 184 -8.30 -5.70 16.40
CA LEU A 184 -7.80 -5.64 15.01
C LEU A 184 -8.48 -6.71 14.15
N VAL A 185 -8.56 -7.95 14.62
CA VAL A 185 -9.16 -9.08 13.90
C VAL A 185 -10.64 -8.81 13.61
N ASP A 186 -11.40 -8.33 14.60
CA ASP A 186 -12.82 -8.01 14.43
C ASP A 186 -13.03 -6.89 13.42
N ALA A 187 -12.19 -5.84 13.45
CA ALA A 187 -12.24 -4.74 12.50
C ALA A 187 -11.88 -5.20 11.08
N LEU A 188 -10.83 -6.01 10.92
CA LEU A 188 -10.42 -6.57 9.61
C LEU A 188 -11.51 -7.47 9.03
N CYS A 189 -12.10 -8.36 9.82
CA CYS A 189 -13.20 -9.22 9.37
C CYS A 189 -14.44 -8.42 8.99
N ALA A 190 -14.79 -7.40 9.76
CA ALA A 190 -15.93 -6.52 9.47
C ALA A 190 -15.71 -5.68 8.20
N ALA A 191 -14.49 -5.20 7.98
CA ALA A 191 -14.14 -4.49 6.77
C ALA A 191 -14.17 -5.41 5.54
N ALA A 192 -13.55 -6.59 5.63
CA ALA A 192 -13.51 -7.57 4.55
C ALA A 192 -14.90 -8.10 4.16
N ALA A 193 -15.88 -8.06 5.05
CA ALA A 193 -17.27 -8.37 4.73
C ALA A 193 -17.95 -7.29 3.86
N GLN A 194 -17.38 -6.10 3.75
CA GLN A 194 -17.88 -5.01 2.91
C GLN A 194 -17.10 -4.91 1.58
N TRP A 195 -15.76 -4.98 1.64
CA TRP A 195 -14.86 -4.88 0.50
C TRP A 195 -13.51 -5.50 0.81
N ASP A 196 -12.74 -5.89 -0.22
CA ASP A 196 -11.38 -6.40 -0.07
C ASP A 196 -10.50 -5.40 0.69
N VAL A 197 -9.71 -5.90 1.64
CA VAL A 197 -8.73 -5.11 2.41
C VAL A 197 -7.33 -5.60 2.08
N ALA A 198 -6.47 -4.74 1.56
CA ALA A 198 -5.06 -5.03 1.34
C ALA A 198 -4.21 -4.41 2.45
N LEU A 199 -3.35 -5.20 3.08
CA LEU A 199 -2.37 -4.75 4.07
C LEU A 199 -0.99 -4.71 3.43
N HIS A 200 -0.40 -3.51 3.34
CA HIS A 200 0.95 -3.28 2.79
C HIS A 200 1.93 -3.08 3.94
N PHE A 201 2.65 -4.11 4.30
CA PHE A 201 3.50 -4.14 5.50
C PHE A 201 4.80 -3.35 5.35
N ASN A 202 5.32 -3.20 4.13
CA ASN A 202 6.53 -2.42 3.84
C ASN A 202 6.29 -0.90 3.79
N LYS A 203 5.03 -0.45 3.82
CA LYS A 203 4.70 0.99 3.82
C LYS A 203 4.72 1.59 5.22
N GLY A 204 4.33 0.83 6.26
CA GLY A 204 4.59 1.18 7.64
C GLY A 204 6.00 0.73 8.05
N ILE A 205 6.69 1.50 8.89
CA ILE A 205 8.09 1.21 9.22
C ILE A 205 8.34 0.88 10.70
N ALA A 206 7.30 0.64 11.50
CA ALA A 206 7.46 0.37 12.93
C ALA A 206 8.37 -0.84 13.24
N GLY A 207 8.40 -1.86 12.36
CA GLY A 207 9.28 -3.03 12.47
C GLY A 207 10.71 -2.84 11.93
N ALA A 208 11.04 -1.65 11.43
CA ALA A 208 12.35 -1.37 10.86
C ALA A 208 13.45 -1.21 11.94
N PRO A 209 14.73 -1.41 11.59
CA PRO A 209 15.85 -1.12 12.50
C PRO A 209 15.84 0.34 12.95
N LYS A 210 16.27 0.58 14.21
CA LYS A 210 16.29 1.92 14.82
C LYS A 210 16.97 2.97 13.93
N ALA A 211 18.06 2.63 13.25
CA ALA A 211 18.77 3.55 12.37
C ALA A 211 17.91 4.02 11.18
N ALA A 212 17.06 3.15 10.62
CA ALA A 212 16.12 3.52 9.56
C ALA A 212 15.01 4.42 10.10
N LEU A 213 14.45 4.11 11.26
CA LEU A 213 13.46 4.96 11.93
C LEU A 213 14.02 6.36 12.21
N ASP A 214 15.22 6.46 12.77
CA ASP A 214 15.86 7.74 13.09
C ASP A 214 16.13 8.57 11.83
N ALA A 215 16.58 7.94 10.75
CA ALA A 215 16.80 8.61 9.46
C ALA A 215 15.51 9.14 8.82
N THR A 216 14.36 8.52 9.11
CA THR A 216 13.06 8.90 8.54
C THR A 216 12.36 10.00 9.36
N ARG A 217 12.74 10.21 10.64
CA ARG A 217 12.08 11.21 11.53
C ARG A 217 12.13 12.63 10.98
N ASP A 218 13.20 13.03 10.31
CA ASP A 218 13.32 14.37 9.71
C ASP A 218 12.80 14.40 8.27
N THR A 219 11.54 13.99 8.10
CA THR A 219 10.81 14.06 6.83
C THR A 219 9.48 14.78 7.01
N ALA A 220 8.86 15.19 5.90
CA ALA A 220 7.54 15.81 5.91
C ALA A 220 6.40 14.78 5.85
N MET A 221 6.71 13.50 5.82
CA MET A 221 5.72 12.42 5.88
C MET A 221 4.83 12.54 7.12
N ASN A 222 3.64 11.96 7.07
CA ASN A 222 2.82 11.81 8.27
C ASN A 222 3.62 11.05 9.35
N PRO A 223 3.78 11.59 10.56
CA PRO A 223 4.51 10.91 11.63
C PRO A 223 3.95 9.51 11.97
N ALA A 224 2.68 9.24 11.66
CA ALA A 224 2.06 7.93 11.87
C ALA A 224 2.81 6.78 11.16
N VAL A 225 3.53 7.05 10.05
CA VAL A 225 4.32 6.03 9.34
C VAL A 225 5.39 5.38 10.22
N LEU A 226 5.93 6.14 11.19
CA LEU A 226 6.98 5.66 12.11
C LEU A 226 6.48 4.60 13.08
N ASP A 227 5.21 4.64 13.42
CA ASP A 227 4.56 3.70 14.34
C ASP A 227 3.66 2.69 13.63
N ALA A 228 3.40 2.86 12.33
CA ALA A 228 2.55 1.95 11.60
C ALA A 228 3.26 0.62 11.28
N PHE A 229 2.57 -0.51 11.53
CA PHE A 229 3.03 -1.82 11.08
C PHE A 229 2.62 -2.13 9.65
N ALA A 230 1.56 -1.47 9.15
CA ALA A 230 1.08 -1.59 7.78
C ALA A 230 0.32 -0.34 7.34
N LEU A 231 0.23 -0.14 6.03
CA LEU A 231 -0.80 0.68 5.40
C LEU A 231 -1.93 -0.24 4.94
N ALA A 232 -3.12 -0.05 5.47
CA ALA A 232 -4.31 -0.67 4.91
C ALA A 232 -4.79 0.13 3.69
N ILE A 233 -5.08 -0.57 2.60
CA ILE A 233 -5.68 0.01 1.39
C ILE A 233 -6.99 -0.71 1.11
N ILE A 234 -8.05 0.07 0.90
CA ILE A 234 -9.37 -0.40 0.49
C ILE A 234 -9.74 0.37 -0.76
N ALA A 235 -9.65 -0.29 -1.91
CA ALA A 235 -9.78 0.36 -3.19
C ALA A 235 -10.50 -0.52 -4.22
N GLY A 236 -11.09 0.11 -5.22
CA GLY A 236 -11.70 -0.58 -6.36
C GLY A 236 -11.89 0.33 -7.55
N GLY A 237 -11.99 -0.27 -8.71
CA GLY A 237 -12.13 0.45 -9.97
C GLY A 237 -12.75 -0.40 -11.07
N GLY A 238 -12.93 0.21 -12.21
CA GLY A 238 -13.29 -0.41 -13.48
C GLY A 238 -12.12 -0.41 -14.45
N GLY A 239 -12.28 -1.06 -15.60
CA GLY A 239 -11.30 -1.03 -16.67
C GLY A 239 -11.05 0.40 -17.20
N PRO A 240 -10.07 0.56 -18.09
CA PRO A 240 -9.73 1.85 -18.67
C PRO A 240 -10.95 2.53 -19.31
N ALA A 241 -11.16 3.80 -18.99
CA ALA A 241 -12.37 4.55 -19.39
C ALA A 241 -12.07 6.03 -19.65
N PHE A 242 -11.05 6.33 -20.44
CA PHE A 242 -10.75 7.71 -20.83
C PHE A 242 -11.26 8.00 -22.26
N PRO A 243 -11.54 9.27 -22.60
CA PRO A 243 -12.04 9.66 -23.92
C PRO A 243 -11.14 9.16 -25.06
N GLY A 244 -11.74 8.55 -26.09
CA GLY A 244 -11.03 8.00 -27.25
C GLY A 244 -10.58 6.55 -27.09
N MET A 245 -10.81 5.91 -25.95
CA MET A 245 -10.51 4.48 -25.78
C MET A 245 -11.66 3.63 -26.31
N PRO A 246 -11.43 2.77 -27.34
CA PRO A 246 -12.48 1.92 -27.91
C PRO A 246 -13.04 0.93 -26.88
N GLY A 247 -14.36 0.81 -26.79
CA GLY A 247 -15.05 -0.17 -25.94
C GLY A 247 -15.05 0.16 -24.45
N ALA A 248 -14.46 1.28 -24.03
CA ALA A 248 -14.49 1.72 -22.65
C ALA A 248 -15.83 2.40 -22.34
N THR A 249 -16.63 1.75 -21.49
CA THR A 249 -17.88 2.33 -20.95
C THR A 249 -17.79 2.39 -19.44
N VAL A 250 -18.11 3.56 -18.89
CA VAL A 250 -18.17 3.75 -17.43
C VAL A 250 -19.55 3.30 -16.94
N ASP A 251 -19.58 2.33 -16.03
CA ASP A 251 -20.76 1.98 -15.25
C ASP A 251 -20.77 2.82 -13.96
N GLU A 252 -21.32 4.03 -14.07
CA GLU A 252 -21.39 4.97 -12.93
C GLU A 252 -22.19 4.41 -11.76
N GLU A 253 -23.26 3.67 -12.02
CA GLU A 253 -24.10 3.13 -10.96
C GLU A 253 -23.35 2.07 -10.12
N ARG A 254 -22.64 1.17 -10.80
CA ARG A 254 -21.72 0.22 -10.17
C ARG A 254 -20.62 0.96 -9.40
N ALA A 255 -20.04 2.01 -9.98
CA ALA A 255 -18.99 2.79 -9.35
C ALA A 255 -19.46 3.43 -8.03
N ARG A 256 -20.66 4.02 -8.00
CA ARG A 256 -21.27 4.62 -6.79
C ARG A 256 -21.56 3.56 -5.73
N ARG A 257 -22.08 2.38 -6.11
CA ARG A 257 -22.27 1.26 -5.18
C ARG A 257 -20.94 0.78 -4.60
N SER A 258 -19.91 0.64 -5.43
CA SER A 258 -18.57 0.25 -4.99
C SER A 258 -17.96 1.28 -4.03
N ALA A 259 -18.05 2.58 -4.36
CA ALA A 259 -17.58 3.67 -3.50
C ALA A 259 -18.22 3.64 -2.11
N THR A 260 -19.52 3.35 -2.04
CA THR A 260 -20.25 3.20 -0.76
C THR A 260 -19.71 2.02 0.05
N ARG A 261 -19.51 0.86 -0.58
CA ARG A 261 -18.98 -0.34 0.10
C ARG A 261 -17.55 -0.14 0.56
N ILE A 262 -16.69 0.50 -0.25
CA ILE A 262 -15.31 0.85 0.10
C ILE A 262 -15.29 1.75 1.34
N ARG A 263 -16.14 2.77 1.39
CA ARG A 263 -16.26 3.65 2.56
C ARG A 263 -16.71 2.87 3.79
N SER A 264 -17.75 2.03 3.66
CA SER A 264 -18.24 1.21 4.78
C SER A 264 -17.17 0.25 5.30
N ALA A 265 -16.33 -0.29 4.42
CA ALA A 265 -15.20 -1.14 4.83
C ALA A 265 -14.15 -0.35 5.61
N MET A 266 -13.78 0.85 5.14
CA MET A 266 -12.84 1.71 5.85
C MET A 266 -13.41 2.18 7.20
N ASP A 267 -14.69 2.55 7.27
CA ASP A 267 -15.35 2.93 8.52
C ASP A 267 -15.34 1.78 9.55
N ALA A 268 -15.48 0.53 9.08
CA ALA A 268 -15.38 -0.64 9.94
C ALA A 268 -13.95 -0.84 10.47
N LEU A 269 -12.94 -0.66 9.62
CA LEU A 269 -11.53 -0.78 9.99
C LEU A 269 -11.09 0.32 10.98
N LEU A 270 -11.53 1.55 10.76
CA LEU A 270 -11.21 2.69 11.60
C LEU A 270 -11.79 2.63 13.02
N LYS A 271 -12.69 1.70 13.32
CA LYS A 271 -13.10 1.42 14.72
C LYS A 271 -11.94 0.92 15.58
N ALA A 272 -10.97 0.22 14.97
CA ALA A 272 -9.75 -0.19 15.68
C ALA A 272 -8.66 0.89 15.66
N ALA A 273 -8.69 1.82 14.70
CA ALA A 273 -7.68 2.86 14.52
C ALA A 273 -8.33 4.23 14.22
N PRO A 274 -9.11 4.82 15.15
CA PRO A 274 -9.95 6.00 14.87
C PRO A 274 -9.16 7.26 14.51
N ASN A 275 -7.88 7.31 14.86
CA ASN A 275 -6.98 8.44 14.57
C ASN A 275 -5.96 8.10 13.48
N ALA A 276 -6.16 7.04 12.72
CA ALA A 276 -5.26 6.70 11.63
C ALA A 276 -5.24 7.81 10.58
N GLY A 277 -4.03 8.24 10.20
CA GLY A 277 -3.84 9.06 9.02
C GLY A 277 -3.95 8.24 7.75
N ALA A 278 -3.90 8.91 6.60
CA ALA A 278 -3.92 8.30 5.28
C ALA A 278 -2.60 8.56 4.54
N TYR A 279 -2.31 7.74 3.54
CA TYR A 279 -1.16 7.97 2.67
C TYR A 279 -1.58 8.86 1.49
N LEU A 280 -0.98 10.03 1.41
CA LEU A 280 -1.29 11.08 0.41
C LEU A 280 -1.35 10.56 -1.03
N SER A 281 -0.41 9.69 -1.44
CA SER A 281 -0.33 9.19 -2.82
C SER A 281 -1.30 8.04 -3.11
N GLU A 282 -1.97 7.51 -2.09
CA GLU A 282 -2.92 6.40 -2.18
C GLU A 282 -4.11 6.68 -1.24
N SER A 283 -4.94 7.65 -1.61
CA SER A 283 -5.98 8.21 -0.74
C SER A 283 -7.27 8.56 -1.47
N ASP A 284 -8.29 8.87 -0.69
CA ASP A 284 -9.58 9.32 -1.19
C ASP A 284 -9.47 10.74 -1.78
N TYR A 285 -10.00 10.93 -2.99
CA TYR A 285 -10.19 12.27 -3.55
C TYR A 285 -11.03 13.18 -2.64
N PHE A 286 -11.94 12.60 -1.84
CA PHE A 286 -12.82 13.30 -0.91
C PHE A 286 -12.36 13.18 0.55
N GLN A 287 -11.07 12.95 0.80
CA GLN A 287 -10.53 12.75 2.15
C GLN A 287 -10.93 13.89 3.10
N PRO A 288 -11.71 13.63 4.15
CA PRO A 288 -12.03 14.65 5.13
C PRO A 288 -10.80 14.97 5.99
N ARG A 289 -10.71 16.24 6.47
CA ARG A 289 -9.55 16.70 7.27
C ARG A 289 -8.21 16.27 6.65
N TRP A 290 -8.09 16.43 5.33
CA TRP A 290 -6.97 15.92 4.55
C TRP A 290 -5.60 16.43 5.03
N GLN A 291 -5.50 17.67 5.54
CA GLN A 291 -4.25 18.21 6.11
C GLN A 291 -3.73 17.34 7.25
N ASP A 292 -4.62 17.01 8.17
CA ASP A 292 -4.33 16.17 9.32
C ASP A 292 -4.11 14.71 8.90
N ALA A 293 -4.97 14.19 8.01
CA ALA A 293 -4.87 12.81 7.53
C ALA A 293 -3.54 12.55 6.80
N TYR A 294 -3.07 13.47 5.96
CA TYR A 294 -1.87 13.26 5.14
C TYR A 294 -0.57 13.61 5.84
N TRP A 295 -0.56 14.61 6.73
CA TRP A 295 0.68 15.12 7.32
C TRP A 295 0.65 15.28 8.83
N GLY A 296 -0.52 15.20 9.46
CA GLY A 296 -0.63 15.40 10.91
C GLY A 296 0.00 16.72 11.35
N GLY A 297 0.79 16.68 12.40
CA GLY A 297 1.49 17.85 12.95
C GLY A 297 2.50 18.53 11.99
N ASN A 298 2.86 17.89 10.88
CA ASN A 298 3.81 18.44 9.91
C ASN A 298 3.16 19.49 8.99
N TYR A 299 1.82 19.51 8.85
CA TYR A 299 1.12 20.36 7.90
C TYR A 299 1.44 21.86 8.07
N ALA A 300 1.40 22.38 9.28
CA ALA A 300 1.66 23.79 9.54
C ALA A 300 3.05 24.28 9.07
N ARG A 301 4.07 23.40 9.16
CA ARG A 301 5.42 23.68 8.64
C ARG A 301 5.43 23.64 7.10
N LEU A 302 4.73 22.69 6.51
CA LEU A 302 4.58 22.57 5.05
C LEU A 302 3.90 23.80 4.46
N ALA A 303 2.80 24.27 5.05
CA ALA A 303 2.07 25.47 4.60
C ALA A 303 2.95 26.72 4.63
N ARG A 304 3.76 26.93 5.68
CA ARG A 304 4.73 28.04 5.73
C ARG A 304 5.79 27.96 4.62
N ILE A 305 6.30 26.76 4.33
CA ILE A 305 7.28 26.55 3.24
C ILE A 305 6.61 26.84 1.90
N LYS A 306 5.39 26.35 1.69
CA LYS A 306 4.60 26.59 0.48
C LYS A 306 4.40 28.09 0.23
N ALA A 307 3.95 28.84 1.24
CA ALA A 307 3.77 30.29 1.14
C ALA A 307 5.06 31.06 0.79
N ALA A 308 6.21 30.53 1.25
CA ALA A 308 7.50 31.17 0.97
C ALA A 308 8.06 30.85 -0.44
N VAL A 309 7.82 29.64 -0.99
CA VAL A 309 8.43 29.21 -2.26
C VAL A 309 7.49 29.35 -3.45
N ASP A 310 6.20 29.34 -3.21
CA ASP A 310 5.15 29.47 -4.24
C ASP A 310 3.95 30.30 -3.74
N PRO A 311 4.18 31.59 -3.43
CA PRO A 311 3.13 32.47 -2.91
C PRO A 311 2.00 32.71 -3.91
N GLY A 312 2.27 32.53 -5.20
CA GLY A 312 1.31 32.68 -6.30
C GLY A 312 0.47 31.43 -6.56
N GLY A 313 0.75 30.29 -5.90
CA GLY A 313 -0.01 29.06 -6.07
C GLY A 313 0.09 28.40 -7.46
N LEU A 314 1.22 28.60 -8.14
CA LEU A 314 1.46 28.01 -9.48
C LEU A 314 1.40 26.49 -9.44
N PHE A 315 1.88 25.89 -8.34
CA PHE A 315 1.86 24.45 -8.12
C PHE A 315 0.65 24.06 -7.28
N PHE A 316 -0.48 23.90 -7.93
CA PHE A 316 -1.75 23.49 -7.30
C PHE A 316 -1.98 21.98 -7.49
N VAL A 317 -2.34 21.30 -6.41
CA VAL A 317 -2.84 19.92 -6.40
C VAL A 317 -4.06 19.89 -5.48
N HIS A 318 -5.13 19.24 -5.92
CA HIS A 318 -6.31 19.00 -5.06
C HIS A 318 -5.88 18.29 -3.77
N HIS A 319 -6.26 18.83 -2.62
CA HIS A 319 -5.79 18.38 -1.29
C HIS A 319 -4.25 18.39 -1.14
N GLY A 320 -3.53 19.14 -1.99
CA GLY A 320 -2.11 19.42 -1.81
C GLY A 320 -1.87 20.58 -0.84
N VAL A 321 -0.61 20.74 -0.41
CA VAL A 321 -0.25 21.78 0.58
C VAL A 321 -0.62 23.18 0.07
N GLY A 322 -1.44 23.91 0.83
CA GLY A 322 -1.91 25.25 0.52
C GLY A 322 -3.10 25.32 -0.43
N SER A 323 -3.68 24.16 -0.83
CA SER A 323 -4.83 24.12 -1.74
C SER A 323 -6.10 24.72 -1.12
N GLU A 324 -6.21 24.79 0.21
CA GLU A 324 -7.33 25.40 0.93
C GLU A 324 -7.48 26.89 0.72
N ASP A 325 -6.46 27.55 0.15
CA ASP A 325 -6.50 28.98 -0.16
C ASP A 325 -7.04 29.27 -1.57
N TRP A 326 -7.35 28.21 -2.33
CA TRP A 326 -7.77 28.27 -3.72
C TRP A 326 -9.14 27.63 -3.94
N SER A 327 -9.83 28.02 -5.01
CA SER A 327 -11.02 27.31 -5.49
C SER A 327 -10.69 25.86 -5.86
N ALA A 328 -11.71 25.00 -5.93
CA ALA A 328 -11.54 23.59 -6.22
C ALA A 328 -10.84 23.32 -7.57
N ASP A 329 -10.95 24.23 -8.54
CA ASP A 329 -10.27 24.16 -9.83
C ASP A 329 -8.86 24.77 -9.82
N GLY A 330 -8.43 25.38 -8.70
CA GLY A 330 -7.11 25.97 -8.52
C GLY A 330 -6.87 27.34 -9.19
N PHE A 331 -7.88 27.94 -9.82
CA PHE A 331 -7.70 29.16 -10.60
C PHE A 331 -8.05 30.46 -9.85
N THR A 332 -8.81 30.37 -8.77
CA THR A 332 -9.24 31.55 -8.00
C THR A 332 -8.77 31.46 -6.56
N ARG A 333 -8.03 32.47 -6.11
CA ARG A 333 -7.64 32.53 -4.70
C ARG A 333 -8.85 32.95 -3.87
N VAL A 334 -9.22 32.18 -2.85
CA VAL A 334 -10.40 32.38 -2.01
C VAL A 334 -10.06 32.99 -0.62
N LYS A 335 -8.80 32.90 -0.20
CA LYS A 335 -8.31 33.55 1.01
C LYS A 335 -7.33 34.67 0.67
N PRO A 336 -7.38 35.84 1.33
CA PRO A 336 -6.34 36.84 1.18
C PRO A 336 -4.98 36.28 1.62
N GLY A 337 -3.92 36.65 0.89
CA GLY A 337 -2.55 36.21 1.16
C GLY A 337 -1.94 36.93 2.40
#